data_f6e2e790f567e16fe8910f7a1a4d36d2
#
_entry.id   f6e2e790f567e16fe8910f7a1a4d36d2
#
_cell.length_a   1.000
_cell.length_b   1.000
_cell.length_c   1.000
_cell.angle_alpha   90.00
_cell.angle_beta   90.00
_cell.angle_gamma   90.00
#
_symmetry.space_group_name_H-M   'P 1'
#
loop_
_entity.id
_entity.type
_entity.pdbx_description
1 polymer ?
#
loop_
_entity_poly.entity_id
_entity_poly.type
_entity_poly.pdbx_seq_one_letter_code
_entity_poly.pdbx_strand_id
1 'polypeptide(L)'
;MTIYATLVWTTAAAGQASPAHSYYVYAAAESEDEVAVVRYGPGGVEVVETITVGSFPAEVEGPHGLSVDPDGRHWYVSIAHGLPYGSVHKYETETNVWVADVGLGLFPATLDVSPSTGLLYAVNFNLHGPLEPSTISVVEVKTMAEVARVETGIRPHGGRLNADGSFFYSVSMMDFQLVELDAFSFEITRTLSLGEGVMPTWVTRPTAAGRVYVTGNNVAKVFEVDLEAWVIRRTFDTGAGPYNLDVTPDGATLVATYKGGDAVGFWDLRSGTETARTATSRTIPHGVTLTPDGQYAFVTLEGVGSEAGTVEVYQVATGARVGAVDIGKQAGGIAFWKTED
;
A
#
# COMPACT_ATOMS: atom_id res chain seq x y z
N MET A 1 -17.66 -25.01 -55.62
CA MET A 1 -16.45 -24.79 -54.83
C MET A 1 -16.51 -23.34 -54.34
N THR A 2 -17.09 -23.14 -53.12
CA THR A 2 -17.40 -21.80 -52.58
C THR A 2 -16.29 -21.45 -51.61
N ILE A 3 -15.53 -20.42 -51.92
CA ILE A 3 -14.41 -19.93 -51.10
C ILE A 3 -15.01 -18.98 -50.06
N TYR A 4 -14.97 -19.35 -48.79
CA TYR A 4 -15.26 -18.45 -47.66
C TYR A 4 -14.01 -17.64 -47.34
N ALA A 5 -14.07 -16.35 -47.58
CA ALA A 5 -13.06 -15.40 -47.12
C ALA A 5 -13.32 -15.06 -45.62
N THR A 6 -12.44 -15.50 -44.72
CA THR A 6 -12.45 -15.13 -43.32
C THR A 6 -11.85 -13.71 -43.19
N LEU A 7 -12.70 -12.72 -42.89
CA LEU A 7 -12.25 -11.38 -42.52
C LEU A 7 -11.67 -11.44 -41.11
N VAL A 8 -10.36 -11.36 -40.99
CA VAL A 8 -9.68 -11.14 -39.69
C VAL A 8 -9.74 -9.65 -39.41
N TRP A 9 -10.58 -9.26 -38.44
CA TRP A 9 -10.56 -7.91 -37.87
C TRP A 9 -9.37 -7.82 -36.91
N THR A 10 -8.27 -7.23 -37.35
CA THR A 10 -7.22 -6.76 -36.48
C THR A 10 -7.69 -5.42 -35.90
N THR A 11 -8.19 -5.42 -34.66
CA THR A 11 -8.31 -4.20 -33.89
C THR A 11 -6.88 -3.74 -33.59
N ALA A 12 -6.42 -2.72 -34.28
CA ALA A 12 -5.23 -1.99 -33.88
C ALA A 12 -5.54 -1.38 -32.51
N ALA A 13 -4.92 -1.89 -31.44
CA ALA A 13 -4.83 -1.19 -30.18
C ALA A 13 -4.18 0.17 -30.50
N ALA A 14 -4.90 1.26 -30.25
CA ALA A 14 -4.31 2.59 -30.31
C ALA A 14 -3.06 2.56 -29.47
N GLY A 15 -1.88 2.78 -30.06
CA GLY A 15 -0.60 2.67 -29.39
C GLY A 15 -0.60 3.57 -28.15
N GLN A 16 -0.64 2.96 -27.00
CA GLN A 16 -0.46 3.63 -25.73
C GLN A 16 0.98 4.15 -25.74
N ALA A 17 1.16 5.47 -25.60
CA ALA A 17 2.50 6.05 -25.56
C ALA A 17 3.26 5.43 -24.38
N SER A 18 4.45 4.89 -24.67
CA SER A 18 5.34 4.41 -23.62
C SER A 18 5.68 5.56 -22.66
N PRO A 19 5.87 5.31 -21.36
CA PRO A 19 6.26 6.36 -20.43
C PRO A 19 7.59 6.99 -20.84
N ALA A 20 7.77 8.29 -20.57
CA ALA A 20 9.00 9.01 -20.87
C ALA A 20 10.13 8.65 -19.88
N HIS A 21 9.75 8.27 -18.67
CA HIS A 21 10.65 7.95 -17.56
C HIS A 21 10.53 6.48 -17.16
N SER A 22 11.48 6.00 -16.39
CA SER A 22 11.39 4.71 -15.69
C SER A 22 11.02 4.94 -14.24
N TYR A 23 10.03 4.19 -13.74
CA TYR A 23 9.53 4.24 -12.38
C TYR A 23 9.85 2.92 -11.68
N TYR A 24 10.34 3.00 -10.44
CA TYR A 24 10.76 1.84 -9.67
C TYR A 24 9.95 1.71 -8.39
N VAL A 25 9.53 0.50 -8.07
CA VAL A 25 8.84 0.16 -6.82
C VAL A 25 9.48 -1.07 -6.18
N TYR A 26 9.39 -1.16 -4.86
CA TYR A 26 9.61 -2.39 -4.11
C TYR A 26 8.25 -3.06 -3.88
N ALA A 27 8.17 -4.38 -4.10
CA ALA A 27 6.96 -5.18 -3.90
C ALA A 27 7.28 -6.45 -3.12
N ALA A 28 6.60 -6.67 -2.00
CA ALA A 28 6.82 -7.82 -1.12
C ALA A 28 6.10 -9.07 -1.63
N ALA A 29 6.77 -10.22 -1.59
CA ALA A 29 6.23 -11.56 -1.87
C ALA A 29 6.23 -12.36 -0.55
N GLU A 30 5.12 -12.29 0.16
CA GLU A 30 4.98 -12.70 1.56
C GLU A 30 5.24 -14.20 1.79
N SER A 31 4.86 -15.07 0.84
CA SER A 31 5.03 -16.52 0.96
C SER A 31 6.40 -17.05 0.49
N GLU A 32 7.30 -16.19 0.05
CA GLU A 32 8.63 -16.61 -0.45
C GLU A 32 9.80 -15.82 0.17
N ASP A 33 9.53 -14.98 1.18
CA ASP A 33 10.52 -14.13 1.85
C ASP A 33 11.36 -13.29 0.87
N GLU A 34 10.68 -12.71 -0.11
CA GLU A 34 11.31 -11.95 -1.17
C GLU A 34 10.69 -10.55 -1.29
N VAL A 35 11.52 -9.60 -1.72
CA VAL A 35 11.09 -8.28 -2.18
C VAL A 35 11.60 -8.10 -3.60
N ALA A 36 10.68 -7.90 -4.54
CA ALA A 36 11.01 -7.61 -5.92
C ALA A 36 11.20 -6.11 -6.14
N VAL A 37 12.24 -5.72 -6.86
CA VAL A 37 12.38 -4.40 -7.47
C VAL A 37 11.75 -4.46 -8.85
N VAL A 38 10.65 -3.75 -9.04
CA VAL A 38 9.93 -3.73 -10.30
C VAL A 38 10.12 -2.37 -10.97
N ARG A 39 10.50 -2.39 -12.25
CA ARG A 39 10.63 -1.22 -13.10
C ARG A 39 9.50 -1.19 -14.13
N TYR A 40 8.93 0.00 -14.35
CA TYR A 40 8.09 0.29 -15.51
C TYR A 40 8.65 1.49 -16.26
N GLY A 41 8.98 1.31 -17.54
CA GLY A 41 9.61 2.33 -18.35
C GLY A 41 9.29 2.17 -19.84
N PRO A 42 10.03 2.85 -20.75
CA PRO A 42 9.82 2.77 -22.19
C PRO A 42 9.85 1.35 -22.75
N GLY A 43 10.55 0.42 -22.10
CA GLY A 43 10.65 -0.99 -22.47
C GLY A 43 9.53 -1.89 -21.91
N GLY A 44 8.56 -1.33 -21.18
CA GLY A 44 7.52 -2.07 -20.49
C GLY A 44 7.81 -2.27 -19.01
N VAL A 45 7.21 -3.29 -18.39
CA VAL A 45 7.37 -3.64 -16.98
C VAL A 45 8.25 -4.89 -16.84
N GLU A 46 9.16 -4.88 -15.87
CA GLU A 46 10.05 -6.02 -15.57
C GLU A 46 10.45 -6.05 -14.10
N VAL A 47 10.83 -7.23 -13.60
CA VAL A 47 11.57 -7.38 -12.35
C VAL A 47 13.05 -7.17 -12.65
N VAL A 48 13.66 -6.19 -12.01
CA VAL A 48 15.09 -5.89 -12.19
C VAL A 48 15.97 -6.59 -11.16
N GLU A 49 15.39 -6.88 -9.99
CA GLU A 49 16.07 -7.60 -8.91
C GLU A 49 15.05 -8.28 -7.98
N THR A 50 15.45 -9.40 -7.40
CA THR A 50 14.72 -10.07 -6.31
C THR A 50 15.65 -10.19 -5.12
N ILE A 51 15.21 -9.69 -3.97
CA ILE A 51 15.98 -9.58 -2.74
C ILE A 51 15.39 -10.55 -1.74
N THR A 52 16.17 -11.52 -1.27
CA THR A 52 15.75 -12.38 -0.16
C THR A 52 15.83 -11.59 1.14
N VAL A 53 14.77 -11.62 1.92
CA VAL A 53 14.63 -10.93 3.22
C VAL A 53 14.34 -11.95 4.33
N GLY A 54 14.31 -11.47 5.58
CA GLY A 54 14.16 -12.36 6.74
C GLY A 54 15.49 -12.83 7.31
N SER A 55 15.43 -13.54 8.43
CA SER A 55 16.60 -13.98 9.21
C SER A 55 16.75 -15.51 9.25
N PHE A 56 15.68 -16.26 9.03
CA PHE A 56 15.63 -17.70 9.19
C PHE A 56 15.36 -18.45 7.88
N PRO A 57 16.38 -18.94 7.17
CA PRO A 57 16.22 -19.52 5.83
C PRO A 57 15.31 -20.77 5.76
N ALA A 58 14.94 -21.35 6.89
CA ALA A 58 14.10 -22.55 6.97
C ALA A 58 12.63 -22.26 7.29
N GLU A 59 12.27 -21.01 7.51
CA GLU A 59 10.92 -20.58 7.89
C GLU A 59 10.46 -19.48 6.94
N VAL A 60 9.18 -19.44 6.63
CA VAL A 60 8.58 -18.30 5.92
C VAL A 60 8.22 -17.25 6.96
N GLU A 61 8.91 -16.12 6.92
CA GLU A 61 8.77 -15.03 7.89
C GLU A 61 7.85 -13.91 7.38
N GLY A 62 7.54 -13.90 6.10
CA GLY A 62 6.52 -13.08 5.44
C GLY A 62 6.79 -11.58 5.44
N PRO A 63 7.53 -11.06 4.45
CA PRO A 63 7.62 -9.61 4.24
C PRO A 63 6.25 -9.03 3.89
N HIS A 64 5.82 -7.96 4.58
CA HIS A 64 4.47 -7.42 4.38
C HIS A 64 4.48 -5.92 4.07
N GLY A 65 4.74 -5.06 5.04
CA GLY A 65 4.76 -3.61 4.87
C GLY A 65 6.09 -3.13 4.28
N LEU A 66 6.02 -2.15 3.39
CA LEU A 66 7.19 -1.51 2.78
C LEU A 66 7.13 0.01 2.93
N SER A 67 8.30 0.62 3.09
CA SER A 67 8.48 2.07 3.05
C SER A 67 9.85 2.42 2.53
N VAL A 68 10.00 3.60 1.94
CA VAL A 68 11.28 4.16 1.49
C VAL A 68 11.51 5.47 2.24
N ASP A 69 12.75 5.73 2.65
CA ASP A 69 13.14 7.00 3.28
C ASP A 69 12.75 8.19 2.39
N PRO A 70 12.31 9.30 2.96
CA PRO A 70 12.04 10.52 2.20
C PRO A 70 13.24 11.04 1.38
N ASP A 71 14.48 10.72 1.80
CA ASP A 71 15.70 11.05 1.07
C ASP A 71 16.12 9.97 0.05
N GLY A 72 15.36 8.87 -0.04
CA GLY A 72 15.55 7.80 -1.00
C GLY A 72 16.75 6.88 -0.74
N ARG A 73 17.47 7.01 0.40
CA ARG A 73 18.71 6.25 0.66
C ARG A 73 18.52 4.87 1.26
N HIS A 74 17.39 4.65 1.94
CA HIS A 74 17.07 3.35 2.55
C HIS A 74 15.63 2.97 2.26
N TRP A 75 15.39 1.67 2.27
CA TRP A 75 14.06 1.11 2.30
C TRP A 75 13.91 0.17 3.50
N TYR A 76 12.67 0.00 3.93
CA TYR A 76 12.29 -0.78 5.09
C TYR A 76 11.22 -1.78 4.70
N VAL A 77 11.34 -3.00 5.26
CA VAL A 77 10.34 -4.05 5.12
C VAL A 77 9.99 -4.60 6.49
N SER A 78 8.71 -4.79 6.76
CA SER A 78 8.29 -5.55 7.93
C SER A 78 8.36 -7.04 7.62
N ILE A 79 8.89 -7.80 8.58
CA ILE A 79 8.86 -9.25 8.62
C ILE A 79 7.74 -9.62 9.58
N ALA A 80 6.60 -10.04 9.01
CA ALA A 80 5.31 -9.98 9.70
C ALA A 80 4.97 -11.24 10.48
N HIS A 81 5.36 -12.43 9.97
CA HIS A 81 4.98 -13.72 10.53
C HIS A 81 5.97 -14.30 11.55
N GLY A 82 7.05 -13.59 11.86
CA GLY A 82 8.02 -14.01 12.88
C GLY A 82 7.35 -14.25 14.24
N LEU A 83 7.74 -15.31 14.92
CA LEU A 83 7.27 -15.63 16.27
C LEU A 83 8.42 -15.53 17.27
N PRO A 84 8.19 -14.99 18.48
CA PRO A 84 6.92 -14.47 19.00
C PRO A 84 6.57 -13.04 18.57
N TYR A 85 7.45 -12.35 17.86
CA TYR A 85 7.31 -10.96 17.46
C TYR A 85 7.70 -10.75 15.99
N GLY A 86 7.11 -9.76 15.34
CA GLY A 86 7.57 -9.29 14.04
C GLY A 86 8.79 -8.38 14.18
N SER A 87 9.36 -7.98 13.05
CA SER A 87 10.49 -7.06 12.99
C SER A 87 10.37 -6.10 11.80
N VAL A 88 11.22 -5.08 11.78
CA VAL A 88 11.44 -4.23 10.60
C VAL A 88 12.92 -4.29 10.25
N HIS A 89 13.21 -4.61 8.99
CA HIS A 89 14.55 -4.66 8.42
C HIS A 89 14.79 -3.42 7.56
N LYS A 90 16.01 -2.88 7.63
CA LYS A 90 16.47 -1.71 6.89
C LYS A 90 17.54 -2.12 5.89
N TYR A 91 17.43 -1.62 4.66
CA TYR A 91 18.35 -1.86 3.55
C TYR A 91 18.77 -0.55 2.89
N GLU A 92 19.94 -0.51 2.27
CA GLU A 92 20.33 0.56 1.33
C GLU A 92 19.58 0.40 0.00
N THR A 93 19.11 1.50 -0.61
CA THR A 93 18.31 1.43 -1.84
C THR A 93 19.11 1.02 -3.08
N GLU A 94 20.33 1.56 -3.27
CA GLU A 94 21.09 1.33 -4.51
C GLU A 94 21.76 -0.04 -4.55
N THR A 95 22.05 -0.61 -3.39
CA THR A 95 22.80 -1.87 -3.26
C THR A 95 21.95 -3.02 -2.77
N ASN A 96 20.77 -2.72 -2.21
CA ASN A 96 19.89 -3.64 -1.51
C ASN A 96 20.59 -4.43 -0.38
N VAL A 97 21.68 -3.88 0.17
CA VAL A 97 22.41 -4.49 1.28
C VAL A 97 21.68 -4.23 2.60
N TRP A 98 21.50 -5.28 3.37
CA TRP A 98 20.98 -5.20 4.73
C TRP A 98 21.85 -4.33 5.63
N VAL A 99 21.24 -3.44 6.41
CA VAL A 99 21.90 -2.49 7.31
C VAL A 99 21.69 -2.87 8.77
N ALA A 100 20.42 -3.05 9.17
CA ALA A 100 20.03 -3.32 10.54
C ALA A 100 18.57 -3.78 10.59
N ASP A 101 18.15 -4.27 11.76
CA ASP A 101 16.76 -4.60 12.07
C ASP A 101 16.39 -4.21 13.49
N VAL A 102 15.08 -4.24 13.78
CA VAL A 102 14.51 -4.06 15.12
C VAL A 102 13.29 -4.96 15.30
N GLY A 103 13.26 -5.69 16.43
CA GLY A 103 12.08 -6.45 16.85
C GLY A 103 10.97 -5.52 17.35
N LEU A 104 9.74 -5.76 16.90
CA LEU A 104 8.57 -4.93 17.21
C LEU A 104 7.42 -5.78 17.80
N GLY A 105 6.19 -5.31 17.64
CA GLY A 105 4.98 -6.07 18.01
C GLY A 105 4.65 -7.16 17.00
N LEU A 106 3.55 -7.87 17.24
CA LEU A 106 3.09 -8.95 16.36
C LEU A 106 2.56 -8.40 15.05
N PHE A 107 3.05 -8.94 13.94
CA PHE A 107 2.62 -8.65 12.59
C PHE A 107 2.63 -7.13 12.28
N PRO A 108 3.79 -6.48 12.18
CA PRO A 108 3.84 -5.11 11.70
C PRO A 108 3.41 -5.07 10.23
N ALA A 109 2.23 -4.46 9.96
CA ALA A 109 1.59 -4.52 8.66
C ALA A 109 1.90 -3.31 7.77
N THR A 110 2.00 -2.13 8.36
CA THR A 110 2.18 -0.88 7.60
C THR A 110 3.35 -0.11 8.17
N LEU A 111 4.18 0.43 7.29
CA LEU A 111 5.33 1.25 7.61
C LEU A 111 5.19 2.63 6.97
N ASP A 112 5.62 3.68 7.67
CA ASP A 112 5.78 5.01 7.12
C ASP A 112 6.88 5.79 7.83
N VAL A 113 7.74 6.50 7.07
CA VAL A 113 8.88 7.24 7.61
C VAL A 113 8.61 8.73 7.57
N SER A 114 8.79 9.40 8.71
CA SER A 114 8.60 10.84 8.84
C SER A 114 9.69 11.62 8.12
N PRO A 115 9.32 12.55 7.22
CA PRO A 115 10.28 13.38 6.52
C PRO A 115 10.97 14.42 7.43
N SER A 116 10.40 14.72 8.59
CA SER A 116 10.87 15.78 9.48
C SER A 116 11.65 15.27 10.68
N THR A 117 11.35 14.06 11.18
CA THR A 117 11.93 13.55 12.44
C THR A 117 12.88 12.38 12.25
N GLY A 118 12.87 11.69 11.11
CA GLY A 118 13.59 10.45 10.92
C GLY A 118 13.07 9.31 11.81
N LEU A 119 11.77 9.34 12.13
CA LEU A 119 11.08 8.28 12.85
C LEU A 119 10.25 7.45 11.86
N LEU A 120 10.33 6.13 12.00
CA LEU A 120 9.47 5.17 11.29
C LEU A 120 8.34 4.77 12.22
N TYR A 121 7.12 4.78 11.70
CA TYR A 121 5.90 4.33 12.36
C TYR A 121 5.52 2.98 11.78
N ALA A 122 5.42 1.96 12.64
CA ALA A 122 5.04 0.59 12.27
C ALA A 122 3.74 0.21 12.98
N VAL A 123 2.70 -0.11 12.21
CA VAL A 123 1.41 -0.53 12.76
C VAL A 123 1.45 -2.03 13.01
N ASN A 124 1.40 -2.46 14.27
CA ASN A 124 1.41 -3.86 14.68
C ASN A 124 -0.02 -4.43 14.59
N PHE A 125 -0.34 -5.08 13.47
CA PHE A 125 -1.69 -5.56 13.17
C PHE A 125 -2.13 -6.70 14.11
N ASN A 126 -1.17 -7.45 14.66
CA ASN A 126 -1.43 -8.59 15.55
C ASN A 126 -2.36 -9.64 14.92
N LEU A 127 -2.19 -9.96 13.63
CA LEU A 127 -3.10 -10.84 12.87
C LEU A 127 -3.34 -12.20 13.55
N HIS A 128 -2.28 -12.82 14.07
CA HIS A 128 -2.31 -14.18 14.62
C HIS A 128 -2.42 -14.24 16.16
N GLY A 129 -2.37 -13.08 16.84
CA GLY A 129 -2.50 -13.01 18.29
C GLY A 129 -3.95 -12.90 18.76
N PRO A 130 -4.17 -12.72 20.08
CA PRO A 130 -5.50 -12.55 20.65
C PRO A 130 -6.19 -11.29 20.15
N LEU A 131 -7.53 -11.26 20.23
CA LEU A 131 -8.33 -10.08 19.93
C LEU A 131 -8.29 -9.10 21.11
N GLU A 132 -7.21 -8.35 21.17
CA GLU A 132 -6.95 -7.31 22.18
C GLU A 132 -6.34 -6.08 21.51
N PRO A 133 -6.33 -4.91 22.16
CA PRO A 133 -5.68 -3.73 21.63
C PRO A 133 -4.22 -4.01 21.28
N SER A 134 -3.79 -3.54 20.12
CA SER A 134 -2.41 -3.61 19.64
C SER A 134 -1.81 -2.22 19.54
N THR A 135 -0.67 -2.07 18.91
CA THR A 135 0.17 -0.89 19.05
C THR A 135 0.67 -0.32 17.72
N ILE A 136 1.08 0.93 17.77
CA ILE A 136 1.96 1.54 16.78
C ILE A 136 3.34 1.67 17.44
N SER A 137 4.35 1.03 16.85
CA SER A 137 5.75 1.17 17.24
C SER A 137 6.37 2.37 16.53
N VAL A 138 7.14 3.16 17.25
CA VAL A 138 7.91 4.30 16.72
C VAL A 138 9.39 3.98 16.82
N VAL A 139 10.09 3.98 15.69
CA VAL A 139 11.49 3.56 15.58
C VAL A 139 12.35 4.71 15.07
N GLU A 140 13.45 5.02 15.74
CA GLU A 140 14.47 5.93 15.24
C GLU A 140 15.26 5.23 14.13
N VAL A 141 15.13 5.69 12.86
CA VAL A 141 15.73 4.99 11.69
C VAL A 141 17.25 5.01 11.67
N LYS A 142 17.87 5.94 12.39
CA LYS A 142 19.33 6.05 12.44
C LYS A 142 19.97 4.94 13.27
N THR A 143 19.35 4.59 14.39
CA THR A 143 19.84 3.58 15.34
C THR A 143 19.10 2.26 15.26
N MET A 144 17.97 2.22 14.54
CA MET A 144 17.01 1.12 14.53
C MET A 144 16.57 0.72 15.93
N ALA A 145 16.27 1.72 16.78
CA ALA A 145 15.78 1.52 18.13
C ALA A 145 14.30 1.94 18.24
N GLU A 146 13.47 1.09 18.84
CA GLU A 146 12.10 1.48 19.20
C GLU A 146 12.15 2.49 20.35
N VAL A 147 11.66 3.71 20.09
CA VAL A 147 11.69 4.84 21.04
C VAL A 147 10.34 5.07 21.72
N ALA A 148 9.26 4.59 21.12
CA ALA A 148 7.93 4.60 21.72
C ALA A 148 7.08 3.45 21.16
N ARG A 149 6.08 3.05 21.96
CA ARG A 149 5.05 2.08 21.58
C ARG A 149 3.71 2.60 22.11
N VAL A 150 2.81 2.92 21.18
CA VAL A 150 1.53 3.56 21.47
C VAL A 150 0.42 2.56 21.31
N GLU A 151 -0.32 2.28 22.39
CA GLU A 151 -1.52 1.45 22.31
C GLU A 151 -2.58 2.15 21.43
N THR A 152 -3.21 1.41 20.56
CA THR A 152 -4.30 1.86 19.70
C THR A 152 -5.47 0.88 19.78
N GLY A 153 -6.19 0.59 18.71
CA GLY A 153 -7.33 -0.32 18.77
C GLY A 153 -7.00 -1.78 18.44
N ILE A 154 -8.04 -2.59 18.30
CA ILE A 154 -7.95 -4.01 17.97
C ILE A 154 -7.79 -4.18 16.46
N ARG A 155 -6.75 -4.92 16.03
CA ARG A 155 -6.40 -5.10 14.62
C ARG A 155 -6.16 -3.75 13.91
N PRO A 156 -5.26 -2.88 14.38
CA PRO A 156 -4.85 -1.71 13.61
C PRO A 156 -4.11 -2.19 12.37
N HIS A 157 -4.36 -1.56 11.19
CA HIS A 157 -3.79 -2.06 9.94
C HIS A 157 -3.12 -0.96 9.11
N GLY A 158 -3.90 -0.13 8.42
CA GLY A 158 -3.35 0.96 7.60
C GLY A 158 -2.94 2.16 8.44
N GLY A 159 -1.85 2.82 8.04
CA GLY A 159 -1.44 4.07 8.68
C GLY A 159 -0.54 4.91 7.79
N ARG A 160 -0.69 6.26 7.86
CA ARG A 160 0.07 7.23 7.08
C ARG A 160 0.33 8.51 7.84
N LEU A 161 1.53 9.04 7.68
CA LEU A 161 1.89 10.38 8.14
C LEU A 161 1.28 11.46 7.22
N ASN A 162 1.03 12.63 7.76
CA ASN A 162 0.82 13.83 6.94
C ASN A 162 2.15 14.31 6.32
N ALA A 163 2.05 15.27 5.41
CA ALA A 163 3.19 15.70 4.59
C ALA A 163 4.36 16.28 5.39
N ASP A 164 4.09 16.94 6.54
CA ASP A 164 5.12 17.52 7.40
C ASP A 164 5.58 16.57 8.52
N GLY A 165 4.95 15.39 8.63
CA GLY A 165 5.30 14.37 9.62
C GLY A 165 4.86 14.70 11.06
N SER A 166 3.93 15.65 11.25
CA SER A 166 3.44 16.08 12.58
C SER A 166 2.33 15.19 13.15
N PHE A 167 1.60 14.49 12.29
CA PHE A 167 0.53 13.56 12.67
C PHE A 167 0.60 12.25 11.90
N PHE A 168 0.31 11.17 12.59
CA PHE A 168 0.12 9.85 12.00
C PHE A 168 -1.34 9.43 12.13
N TYR A 169 -1.96 9.08 11.02
CA TYR A 169 -3.34 8.60 10.95
C TYR A 169 -3.35 7.08 10.81
N SER A 170 -4.14 6.38 11.62
CA SER A 170 -4.27 4.92 11.54
C SER A 170 -5.70 4.46 11.73
N VAL A 171 -6.01 3.28 11.21
CA VAL A 171 -7.33 2.66 11.34
C VAL A 171 -7.26 1.37 12.13
N SER A 172 -8.29 1.13 12.96
CA SER A 172 -8.48 -0.12 13.70
C SER A 172 -9.69 -0.87 13.17
N MET A 173 -9.43 -2.06 12.60
CA MET A 173 -10.45 -2.83 11.88
C MET A 173 -11.60 -3.26 12.79
N MET A 174 -11.31 -3.71 14.02
CA MET A 174 -12.31 -4.27 14.92
C MET A 174 -12.97 -3.23 15.83
N ASP A 175 -12.36 -2.04 15.98
CA ASP A 175 -12.99 -0.91 16.66
C ASP A 175 -13.69 0.04 15.67
N PHE A 176 -13.58 -0.23 14.36
CA PHE A 176 -14.26 0.52 13.31
C PHE A 176 -13.96 2.02 13.35
N GLN A 177 -12.69 2.37 13.58
CA GLN A 177 -12.30 3.76 13.85
C GLN A 177 -11.07 4.20 13.07
N LEU A 178 -10.99 5.52 12.87
CA LEU A 178 -9.80 6.26 12.49
C LEU A 178 -9.26 6.97 13.74
N VAL A 179 -7.95 6.91 13.95
CA VAL A 179 -7.24 7.63 15.02
C VAL A 179 -6.23 8.59 14.44
N GLU A 180 -6.00 9.70 15.15
CA GLU A 180 -4.90 10.64 14.92
C GLU A 180 -3.94 10.55 16.08
N LEU A 181 -2.67 10.33 15.78
CA LEU A 181 -1.56 10.30 16.72
C LEU A 181 -0.67 11.51 16.47
N ASP A 182 -0.41 12.30 17.50
CA ASP A 182 0.60 13.37 17.46
C ASP A 182 2.00 12.75 17.42
N ALA A 183 2.76 13.08 16.37
CA ALA A 183 4.05 12.45 16.08
C ALA A 183 5.20 12.94 16.96
N PHE A 184 4.98 13.91 17.83
CA PHE A 184 5.98 14.45 18.76
C PHE A 184 5.73 14.01 20.22
N SER A 185 4.45 14.02 20.64
CA SER A 185 4.07 13.55 21.98
C SER A 185 3.82 12.06 22.07
N PHE A 186 3.58 11.41 20.90
CA PHE A 186 3.16 10.00 20.79
C PHE A 186 1.83 9.71 21.50
N GLU A 187 0.92 10.67 21.49
CA GLU A 187 -0.41 10.55 22.10
C GLU A 187 -1.50 10.48 21.01
N ILE A 188 -2.51 9.65 21.23
CA ILE A 188 -3.73 9.67 20.43
C ILE A 188 -4.52 10.93 20.78
N THR A 189 -4.62 11.87 19.84
CA THR A 189 -5.28 13.17 20.04
C THR A 189 -6.75 13.13 19.71
N ARG A 190 -7.15 12.33 18.71
CA ARG A 190 -8.54 12.23 18.26
C ARG A 190 -8.86 10.83 17.77
N THR A 191 -10.13 10.45 17.95
CA THR A 191 -10.70 9.20 17.44
C THR A 191 -12.02 9.49 16.75
N LEU A 192 -12.24 8.90 15.57
CA LEU A 192 -13.48 9.02 14.80
C LEU A 192 -14.05 7.62 14.54
N SER A 193 -15.26 7.36 15.03
CA SER A 193 -15.99 6.15 14.66
C SER A 193 -16.48 6.23 13.20
N LEU A 194 -16.22 5.18 12.44
CA LEU A 194 -16.69 5.03 11.06
C LEU A 194 -18.02 4.29 10.95
N GLY A 195 -18.47 3.73 12.07
CA GLY A 195 -19.71 2.95 12.17
C GLY A 195 -19.47 1.46 12.41
N GLU A 196 -20.39 0.83 13.12
CA GLU A 196 -20.31 -0.60 13.46
C GLU A 196 -20.22 -1.48 12.21
N GLY A 197 -19.31 -2.44 12.20
CA GLY A 197 -19.12 -3.41 11.13
C GLY A 197 -18.38 -2.91 9.89
N VAL A 198 -17.87 -1.66 9.88
CA VAL A 198 -17.18 -1.06 8.71
C VAL A 198 -15.88 -1.79 8.35
N MET A 199 -15.11 -2.24 9.34
CA MET A 199 -13.80 -2.89 9.18
C MET A 199 -12.84 -2.08 8.27
N PRO A 200 -12.38 -0.88 8.69
CA PRO A 200 -11.47 -0.09 7.90
C PRO A 200 -10.09 -0.78 7.82
N THR A 201 -9.53 -0.88 6.60
CA THR A 201 -8.23 -1.53 6.36
C THR A 201 -7.14 -0.55 6.03
N TRP A 202 -7.48 0.62 5.46
CA TRP A 202 -6.49 1.58 5.00
C TRP A 202 -6.95 3.03 5.16
N VAL A 203 -5.96 3.93 5.26
CA VAL A 203 -6.12 5.38 5.21
C VAL A 203 -5.06 5.99 4.30
N THR A 204 -5.44 7.01 3.51
CA THR A 204 -4.48 7.76 2.68
C THR A 204 -3.66 8.74 3.49
N ARG A 205 -2.58 9.24 2.89
CA ARG A 205 -2.00 10.51 3.33
C ARG A 205 -3.05 11.62 3.22
N PRO A 206 -3.01 12.64 4.12
CA PRO A 206 -3.82 13.83 3.96
C PRO A 206 -3.52 14.54 2.63
N THR A 207 -4.58 14.88 1.92
CA THR A 207 -4.48 15.77 0.76
C THR A 207 -4.19 17.23 1.18
N ALA A 208 -3.77 18.06 0.24
CA ALA A 208 -3.59 19.50 0.48
C ALA A 208 -4.87 20.21 0.96
N ALA A 209 -6.05 19.61 0.70
CA ALA A 209 -7.35 20.11 1.18
C ALA A 209 -7.70 19.62 2.59
N GLY A 210 -6.78 18.98 3.33
CA GLY A 210 -7.02 18.44 4.68
C GLY A 210 -8.02 17.29 4.70
N ARG A 211 -7.97 16.41 3.69
CA ARG A 211 -8.84 15.22 3.59
C ARG A 211 -8.02 13.96 3.64
N VAL A 212 -8.54 12.94 4.32
CA VAL A 212 -8.10 11.56 4.18
C VAL A 212 -9.24 10.69 3.68
N TYR A 213 -8.88 9.61 3.01
CA TYR A 213 -9.83 8.62 2.51
C TYR A 213 -9.56 7.31 3.23
N VAL A 214 -10.64 6.69 3.72
CA VAL A 214 -10.58 5.47 4.55
C VAL A 214 -11.43 4.39 3.90
N THR A 215 -10.87 3.20 3.73
CA THR A 215 -11.62 2.04 3.24
C THR A 215 -12.59 1.52 4.30
N GLY A 216 -13.78 1.12 3.88
CA GLY A 216 -14.73 0.33 4.66
C GLY A 216 -14.90 -1.03 4.00
N ASN A 217 -13.97 -1.94 4.27
CA ASN A 217 -13.83 -3.21 3.57
C ASN A 217 -15.12 -4.03 3.57
N ASN A 218 -15.75 -4.16 4.74
CA ASN A 218 -16.93 -5.00 4.93
C ASN A 218 -18.24 -4.38 4.40
N VAL A 219 -18.24 -3.06 4.16
CA VAL A 219 -19.44 -2.33 3.70
C VAL A 219 -19.32 -1.82 2.26
N ALA A 220 -18.24 -2.19 1.54
CA ALA A 220 -17.96 -1.76 0.18
C ALA A 220 -18.07 -0.24 0.00
N LYS A 221 -17.38 0.52 0.87
CA LYS A 221 -17.38 1.98 0.85
C LYS A 221 -15.97 2.54 1.03
N VAL A 222 -15.77 3.77 0.54
CA VAL A 222 -14.69 4.65 0.95
C VAL A 222 -15.29 5.86 1.66
N PHE A 223 -14.71 6.25 2.78
CA PHE A 223 -15.10 7.40 3.58
C PHE A 223 -14.15 8.56 3.34
N GLU A 224 -14.65 9.72 2.96
CA GLU A 224 -13.91 10.97 2.95
C GLU A 224 -14.06 11.63 4.32
N VAL A 225 -12.95 11.82 5.02
CA VAL A 225 -12.91 12.46 6.33
C VAL A 225 -12.28 13.84 6.21
N ASP A 226 -12.96 14.85 6.77
CA ASP A 226 -12.45 16.19 6.96
C ASP A 226 -11.63 16.24 8.24
N LEU A 227 -10.32 16.51 8.11
CA LEU A 227 -9.41 16.48 9.26
C LEU A 227 -9.55 17.72 10.16
N GLU A 228 -9.99 18.87 9.63
CA GLU A 228 -10.22 20.08 10.44
C GLU A 228 -11.47 19.91 11.30
N ALA A 229 -12.60 19.58 10.68
CA ALA A 229 -13.88 19.36 11.35
C ALA A 229 -13.94 18.02 12.10
N TRP A 230 -13.08 17.05 11.78
CA TRP A 230 -13.01 15.69 12.29
C TRP A 230 -14.33 14.92 12.14
N VAL A 231 -14.87 14.93 10.92
CA VAL A 231 -16.14 14.29 10.57
C VAL A 231 -16.06 13.56 9.22
N ILE A 232 -16.88 12.54 9.04
CA ILE A 232 -17.14 11.95 7.72
C ILE A 232 -17.91 12.97 6.90
N ARG A 233 -17.32 13.46 5.82
CA ARG A 233 -17.93 14.45 4.91
C ARG A 233 -18.86 13.80 3.90
N ARG A 234 -18.41 12.69 3.31
CA ARG A 234 -19.19 11.88 2.35
C ARG A 234 -18.65 10.47 2.25
N THR A 235 -19.40 9.62 1.58
CA THR A 235 -18.99 8.24 1.28
C THR A 235 -19.14 7.96 -0.21
N PHE A 236 -18.35 7.03 -0.71
CA PHE A 236 -18.40 6.50 -2.07
C PHE A 236 -18.78 5.03 -2.00
N ASP A 237 -19.77 4.58 -2.80
CA ASP A 237 -20.12 3.16 -2.93
C ASP A 237 -19.16 2.52 -3.94
N THR A 238 -18.34 1.58 -3.49
CA THR A 238 -17.23 0.99 -4.27
C THR A 238 -17.54 -0.41 -4.78
N GLY A 239 -16.55 -1.08 -5.37
CA GLY A 239 -16.53 -2.52 -5.53
C GLY A 239 -16.42 -3.25 -4.19
N ALA A 240 -16.63 -4.58 -4.20
CA ALA A 240 -16.58 -5.40 -2.99
C ALA A 240 -15.18 -5.42 -2.36
N GLY A 241 -15.11 -5.24 -1.05
CA GLY A 241 -13.90 -5.34 -0.26
C GLY A 241 -12.82 -4.32 -0.61
N PRO A 242 -13.09 -2.97 -0.60
CA PRO A 242 -12.03 -1.98 -0.78
C PRO A 242 -10.99 -2.18 0.32
N TYR A 243 -9.72 -2.32 -0.07
CA TYR A 243 -8.69 -2.75 0.86
C TYR A 243 -7.56 -1.74 1.05
N ASN A 244 -6.90 -1.34 -0.04
CA ASN A 244 -5.87 -0.32 -0.04
C ASN A 244 -6.27 0.81 -1.00
N LEU A 245 -5.76 2.01 -0.76
CA LEU A 245 -6.04 3.16 -1.61
C LEU A 245 -4.95 4.22 -1.50
N ASP A 246 -4.79 4.98 -2.58
CA ASP A 246 -3.88 6.10 -2.64
C ASP A 246 -4.50 7.24 -3.46
N VAL A 247 -4.02 8.47 -3.28
CA VAL A 247 -4.52 9.68 -3.95
C VAL A 247 -3.39 10.33 -4.72
N THR A 248 -3.68 10.73 -5.97
CA THR A 248 -2.71 11.48 -6.79
C THR A 248 -2.20 12.73 -6.07
N PRO A 249 -0.94 13.15 -6.31
CA PRO A 249 -0.33 14.31 -5.63
C PRO A 249 -1.12 15.61 -5.77
N ASP A 250 -1.87 15.78 -6.86
CA ASP A 250 -2.76 16.92 -7.07
C ASP A 250 -4.10 16.82 -6.30
N GLY A 251 -4.35 15.71 -5.63
CA GLY A 251 -5.58 15.45 -4.88
C GLY A 251 -6.81 15.21 -5.75
N ALA A 252 -6.65 14.96 -7.05
CA ALA A 252 -7.78 14.88 -7.99
C ALA A 252 -8.34 13.46 -8.14
N THR A 253 -7.49 12.45 -8.10
CA THR A 253 -7.89 11.05 -8.35
C THR A 253 -7.54 10.15 -7.17
N LEU A 254 -8.50 9.33 -6.76
CA LEU A 254 -8.28 8.21 -5.83
C LEU A 254 -8.20 6.92 -6.64
N VAL A 255 -7.23 6.08 -6.31
CA VAL A 255 -7.12 4.70 -6.80
C VAL A 255 -7.31 3.74 -5.64
N ALA A 256 -8.17 2.76 -5.79
CA ALA A 256 -8.51 1.80 -4.73
C ALA A 256 -8.48 0.35 -5.25
N THR A 257 -7.89 -0.55 -4.47
CA THR A 257 -7.96 -1.99 -4.72
C THR A 257 -9.23 -2.57 -4.12
N TYR A 258 -9.94 -3.42 -4.86
CA TYR A 258 -11.14 -4.13 -4.41
C TYR A 258 -10.82 -5.60 -4.22
N LYS A 259 -10.31 -5.94 -3.03
CA LYS A 259 -9.80 -7.29 -2.69
C LYS A 259 -10.88 -8.37 -2.82
N GLY A 260 -12.13 -8.03 -2.52
CA GLY A 260 -13.27 -8.94 -2.68
C GLY A 260 -13.93 -8.90 -4.06
N GLY A 261 -13.50 -8.00 -4.95
CA GLY A 261 -14.08 -7.79 -6.27
C GLY A 261 -13.10 -8.00 -7.43
N ASP A 262 -11.85 -8.38 -7.13
CA ASP A 262 -10.78 -8.61 -8.13
C ASP A 262 -10.67 -7.48 -9.16
N ALA A 263 -10.65 -6.24 -8.68
CA ALA A 263 -10.63 -5.05 -9.52
C ALA A 263 -9.87 -3.88 -8.86
N VAL A 264 -9.50 -2.91 -9.71
CA VAL A 264 -8.98 -1.60 -9.29
C VAL A 264 -9.96 -0.52 -9.74
N GLY A 265 -10.38 0.35 -8.82
CA GLY A 265 -11.29 1.46 -9.06
C GLY A 265 -10.54 2.79 -9.11
N PHE A 266 -10.96 3.68 -10.02
CA PHE A 266 -10.43 5.02 -10.22
C PHE A 266 -11.55 6.04 -10.02
N TRP A 267 -11.33 7.05 -9.18
CA TRP A 267 -12.37 7.99 -8.75
C TRP A 267 -11.95 9.44 -8.98
N ASP A 268 -12.79 10.21 -9.64
CA ASP A 268 -12.68 11.68 -9.62
C ASP A 268 -13.16 12.19 -8.25
N LEU A 269 -12.24 12.71 -7.45
CA LEU A 269 -12.54 13.14 -6.08
C LEU A 269 -13.37 14.42 -6.02
N ARG A 270 -13.41 15.22 -7.07
CA ARG A 270 -14.23 16.42 -7.13
C ARG A 270 -15.70 16.07 -7.29
N SER A 271 -16.02 15.21 -8.25
CA SER A 271 -17.41 14.76 -8.50
C SER A 271 -17.85 13.65 -7.55
N GLY A 272 -16.92 12.83 -7.04
CA GLY A 272 -17.21 11.61 -6.30
C GLY A 272 -17.68 10.47 -7.19
N THR A 273 -17.27 10.46 -8.47
CA THR A 273 -17.69 9.47 -9.46
C THR A 273 -16.55 8.50 -9.75
N GLU A 274 -16.85 7.20 -9.78
CA GLU A 274 -15.92 6.20 -10.29
C GLU A 274 -15.82 6.35 -11.82
N THR A 275 -14.63 6.76 -12.28
CA THR A 275 -14.38 7.03 -13.70
C THR A 275 -13.98 5.78 -14.48
N ALA A 276 -13.37 4.81 -13.79
CA ALA A 276 -13.03 3.52 -14.35
C ALA A 276 -13.00 2.45 -13.24
N ARG A 277 -13.32 1.22 -13.63
CA ARG A 277 -13.11 0.01 -12.81
C ARG A 277 -12.54 -1.07 -13.72
N THR A 278 -11.34 -1.52 -13.43
CA THR A 278 -10.63 -2.48 -14.29
C THR A 278 -10.40 -3.78 -13.53
N ALA A 279 -10.82 -4.89 -14.13
CA ALA A 279 -10.58 -6.22 -13.57
C ALA A 279 -9.08 -6.53 -13.59
N THR A 280 -8.60 -7.11 -12.49
CA THR A 280 -7.21 -7.57 -12.35
C THR A 280 -6.97 -8.89 -13.10
N SER A 281 -5.71 -9.20 -13.44
CA SER A 281 -5.39 -10.45 -14.11
C SER A 281 -5.38 -11.66 -13.19
N ARG A 282 -5.21 -11.42 -11.89
CA ARG A 282 -5.26 -12.41 -10.81
C ARG A 282 -6.17 -11.92 -9.70
N THR A 283 -6.53 -12.81 -8.80
CA THR A 283 -7.36 -12.50 -7.64
C THR A 283 -6.60 -11.77 -6.55
N ILE A 284 -7.34 -11.17 -5.64
CA ILE A 284 -6.88 -10.59 -4.38
C ILE A 284 -5.91 -9.39 -4.63
N PRO A 285 -6.36 -8.30 -5.29
CA PRO A 285 -5.57 -7.08 -5.35
C PRO A 285 -5.36 -6.51 -3.93
N HIS A 286 -4.09 -6.21 -3.60
CA HIS A 286 -3.68 -5.85 -2.24
C HIS A 286 -3.20 -4.41 -2.14
N GLY A 287 -1.91 -4.17 -2.32
CA GLY A 287 -1.28 -2.86 -2.20
C GLY A 287 -1.46 -1.99 -3.44
N VAL A 288 -1.48 -0.69 -3.28
CA VAL A 288 -1.38 0.29 -4.35
C VAL A 288 -0.44 1.41 -3.97
N THR A 289 0.37 1.86 -4.93
CA THR A 289 1.20 3.07 -4.82
C THR A 289 1.18 3.83 -6.14
N LEU A 290 1.21 5.15 -6.05
CA LEU A 290 1.18 6.04 -7.21
C LEU A 290 2.57 6.59 -7.52
N THR A 291 2.83 6.89 -8.81
CA THR A 291 4.02 7.64 -9.19
C THR A 291 3.90 9.11 -8.73
N PRO A 292 5.04 9.79 -8.42
CA PRO A 292 5.01 11.17 -7.93
C PRO A 292 4.39 12.19 -8.88
N ASP A 293 4.35 11.88 -10.18
CA ASP A 293 3.68 12.68 -11.20
C ASP A 293 2.18 12.33 -11.36
N GLY A 294 1.70 11.32 -10.62
CA GLY A 294 0.30 10.87 -10.67
C GLY A 294 -0.11 10.16 -11.96
N GLN A 295 0.84 9.81 -12.84
CA GLN A 295 0.51 9.22 -14.14
C GLN A 295 0.18 7.73 -14.05
N TYR A 296 0.85 7.00 -13.15
CA TYR A 296 0.69 5.55 -13.05
C TYR A 296 0.42 5.10 -11.62
N ALA A 297 -0.32 4.01 -11.51
CA ALA A 297 -0.55 3.25 -10.28
C ALA A 297 0.06 1.86 -10.42
N PHE A 298 0.83 1.43 -9.43
CA PHE A 298 1.32 0.06 -9.30
C PHE A 298 0.47 -0.66 -8.26
N VAL A 299 0.00 -1.85 -8.60
CA VAL A 299 -0.90 -2.66 -7.76
C VAL A 299 -0.34 -4.06 -7.63
N THR A 300 -0.27 -4.57 -6.41
CA THR A 300 0.08 -5.97 -6.14
C THR A 300 -1.15 -6.86 -6.12
N LEU A 301 -1.01 -8.07 -6.64
CA LEU A 301 -2.04 -9.10 -6.65
C LEU A 301 -1.48 -10.34 -5.96
N GLU A 302 -2.15 -10.83 -4.92
CA GLU A 302 -1.66 -11.97 -4.15
C GLU A 302 -1.72 -13.28 -4.97
N GLY A 303 -2.78 -13.48 -5.76
CA GLY A 303 -3.10 -14.78 -6.34
C GLY A 303 -3.61 -15.77 -5.28
N VAL A 304 -3.81 -17.01 -5.64
CA VAL A 304 -4.25 -18.08 -4.73
C VAL A 304 -3.41 -19.34 -4.87
N GLY A 305 -3.12 -19.97 -3.77
CA GLY A 305 -2.41 -21.26 -3.74
C GLY A 305 -0.98 -21.17 -4.27
N SER A 306 -0.71 -21.84 -5.38
CA SER A 306 0.61 -21.86 -6.02
C SER A 306 0.79 -20.81 -7.13
N GLU A 307 -0.17 -19.95 -7.34
CA GLU A 307 -0.04 -18.87 -8.31
C GLU A 307 1.06 -17.90 -7.89
N ALA A 308 1.81 -17.38 -8.86
CA ALA A 308 2.72 -16.27 -8.62
C ALA A 308 1.93 -15.03 -8.20
N GLY A 309 2.51 -14.22 -7.33
CA GLY A 309 2.08 -12.84 -7.14
C GLY A 309 2.37 -12.03 -8.40
N THR A 310 1.68 -10.92 -8.58
CA THR A 310 1.83 -10.08 -9.77
C THR A 310 1.86 -8.61 -9.37
N VAL A 311 2.67 -7.82 -10.04
CA VAL A 311 2.58 -6.35 -10.02
C VAL A 311 1.96 -5.90 -11.35
N GLU A 312 0.82 -5.22 -11.27
CA GLU A 312 0.17 -4.59 -12.41
C GLU A 312 0.39 -3.08 -12.41
N VAL A 313 0.55 -2.50 -13.59
CA VAL A 313 0.68 -1.06 -13.77
C VAL A 313 -0.53 -0.53 -14.53
N TYR A 314 -1.10 0.55 -14.02
CA TYR A 314 -2.27 1.21 -14.60
C TYR A 314 -1.97 2.66 -14.93
N GLN A 315 -2.46 3.12 -16.07
CA GLN A 315 -2.52 4.55 -16.38
C GLN A 315 -3.67 5.19 -15.62
N VAL A 316 -3.38 6.11 -14.70
CA VAL A 316 -4.36 6.71 -13.80
C VAL A 316 -5.47 7.45 -14.55
N ALA A 317 -5.12 8.22 -15.58
CA ALA A 317 -6.07 9.02 -16.34
C ALA A 317 -7.17 8.21 -17.04
N THR A 318 -6.91 6.95 -17.38
CA THR A 318 -7.84 6.09 -18.13
C THR A 318 -8.30 4.87 -17.37
N GLY A 319 -7.61 4.52 -16.28
CA GLY A 319 -7.78 3.26 -15.56
C GLY A 319 -7.30 2.04 -16.36
N ALA A 320 -6.67 2.21 -17.52
CA ALA A 320 -6.22 1.11 -18.36
C ALA A 320 -4.99 0.43 -17.76
N ARG A 321 -4.98 -0.91 -17.71
CA ARG A 321 -3.77 -1.68 -17.39
C ARG A 321 -2.78 -1.59 -18.55
N VAL A 322 -1.56 -1.12 -18.26
CA VAL A 322 -0.50 -0.88 -19.25
C VAL A 322 0.66 -1.85 -19.14
N GLY A 323 0.71 -2.63 -18.05
CA GLY A 323 1.74 -3.64 -17.87
C GLY A 323 1.40 -4.58 -16.72
N ALA A 324 2.06 -5.74 -16.71
CA ALA A 324 2.01 -6.71 -15.63
C ALA A 324 3.30 -7.55 -15.62
N VAL A 325 3.78 -7.90 -14.44
CA VAL A 325 4.92 -8.81 -14.26
C VAL A 325 4.70 -9.68 -13.03
N ASP A 326 5.00 -10.97 -13.17
CA ASP A 326 4.94 -11.91 -12.06
C ASP A 326 6.15 -11.72 -11.13
N ILE A 327 5.89 -11.81 -9.83
CA ILE A 327 6.89 -11.84 -8.75
C ILE A 327 6.68 -13.08 -7.89
N GLY A 328 7.36 -13.20 -6.75
CA GLY A 328 7.11 -14.26 -5.78
C GLY A 328 5.66 -14.30 -5.29
N LYS A 329 5.26 -15.40 -4.64
CA LYS A 329 3.86 -15.67 -4.22
C LYS A 329 3.38 -14.71 -3.14
N GLN A 330 2.07 -14.46 -3.15
CA GLN A 330 1.36 -13.61 -2.20
C GLN A 330 1.94 -12.18 -2.21
N ALA A 331 1.85 -11.52 -3.37
CA ALA A 331 2.31 -10.14 -3.52
C ALA A 331 1.44 -9.19 -2.67
N GLY A 332 2.03 -8.64 -1.61
CA GLY A 332 1.36 -7.85 -0.58
C GLY A 332 1.73 -6.36 -0.64
N GLY A 333 2.58 -5.91 0.28
CA GLY A 333 3.00 -4.51 0.38
C GLY A 333 3.75 -4.01 -0.85
N ILE A 334 3.63 -2.71 -1.10
CA ILE A 334 4.32 -2.03 -2.21
C ILE A 334 4.71 -0.63 -1.79
N ALA A 335 5.89 -0.16 -2.22
CA ALA A 335 6.36 1.20 -1.98
C ALA A 335 7.05 1.75 -3.22
N PHE A 336 6.74 3.01 -3.58
CA PHE A 336 7.45 3.71 -4.63
C PHE A 336 8.88 4.05 -4.18
N TRP A 337 9.85 3.85 -5.08
CA TRP A 337 11.26 4.15 -4.80
C TRP A 337 11.74 5.40 -5.53
N LYS A 338 11.85 5.35 -6.87
CA LYS A 338 12.43 6.43 -7.65
C LYS A 338 11.88 6.53 -9.07
N THR A 339 12.13 7.70 -9.66
CA THR A 339 11.98 7.94 -11.12
C THR A 339 13.36 8.15 -11.71
N GLU A 340 13.63 7.57 -12.89
CA GLU A 340 14.83 7.79 -13.71
C GLU A 340 14.42 8.24 -15.13
N ASP A 341 15.25 9.12 -15.73
CA ASP A 341 15.07 9.65 -17.10
C ASP A 341 15.52 8.64 -18.18
#